data_cc096d6b7000260e606ad282ecf66b70
#
_entry.id   cc096d6b7000260e606ad282ecf66b70
#
_cell.length_a   1.000
_cell.length_b   1.000
_cell.length_c   1.000
_cell.angle_alpha   90.00
_cell.angle_beta   90.00
_cell.angle_gamma   90.00
#
_symmetry.space_group_name_H-M   'P 1'
#
loop_
_entity.id
_entity.type
_entity.pdbx_description
1 polymer ?
#
loop_
_entity_poly.entity_id
_entity_poly.type
_entity_poly.pdbx_seq_one_letter_code
_entity_poly.pdbx_strand_id
1 'polypeptide(L)'
;MKQPPGFKSPEKPDHVCCLTKAIYGLKQAPRAWYSALKQALLEFGFINAKSDSSLFVFHDGSILVYCLVYVDDLILTGNNSTFVASIIDQLGQKFSIKDLGSLHFFLGVEVIPTKDGLFLTQHKYIRDIIAKTSMDGASCHHEHYQILCLP
;
A
#
# COMPACT_ATOMS: atom_id res chain seq x y z
N MET A 1 2.28 -25.71 10.47
CA MET A 1 1.05 -25.79 9.64
C MET A 1 0.88 -27.22 9.17
N LYS A 2 -0.36 -27.77 9.08
CA LYS A 2 -0.56 -29.15 8.53
C LYS A 2 -0.05 -29.21 7.10
N GLN A 3 0.42 -30.42 6.69
CA GLN A 3 0.80 -30.65 5.30
C GLN A 3 -0.41 -30.46 4.38
N PRO A 4 -0.27 -29.71 3.24
CA PRO A 4 -1.37 -29.49 2.32
C PRO A 4 -1.87 -30.79 1.68
N PRO A 5 -3.14 -30.88 1.27
CA PRO A 5 -3.63 -31.99 0.47
C PRO A 5 -2.78 -32.16 -0.80
N GLY A 6 -2.42 -33.40 -1.14
CA GLY A 6 -1.55 -33.72 -2.29
C GLY A 6 -0.05 -33.61 -2.02
N PHE A 7 0.38 -33.04 -0.89
CA PHE A 7 1.79 -32.89 -0.50
C PHE A 7 2.11 -33.57 0.83
N LYS A 8 1.29 -34.53 1.26
CA LYS A 8 1.57 -35.32 2.45
C LYS A 8 2.74 -36.28 2.18
N SER A 9 3.77 -36.20 3.03
CA SER A 9 4.88 -37.16 2.97
C SER A 9 4.41 -38.55 3.36
N PRO A 10 4.60 -39.58 2.53
CA PRO A 10 4.26 -40.96 2.89
C PRO A 10 5.08 -41.48 4.08
N GLU A 11 6.31 -41.03 4.21
CA GLU A 11 7.22 -41.43 5.28
C GLU A 11 6.96 -40.73 6.62
N LYS A 12 6.36 -39.53 6.57
CA LYS A 12 6.14 -38.66 7.74
C LYS A 12 4.77 -38.02 7.72
N PRO A 13 3.67 -38.82 7.78
CA PRO A 13 2.29 -38.32 7.61
C PRO A 13 1.84 -37.35 8.70
N ASP A 14 2.40 -37.47 9.91
CA ASP A 14 2.04 -36.66 11.08
C ASP A 14 2.92 -35.42 11.26
N HIS A 15 3.94 -35.26 10.42
CA HIS A 15 4.80 -34.10 10.48
C HIS A 15 4.07 -32.85 9.97
N VAL A 16 4.48 -31.69 10.48
CA VAL A 16 3.98 -30.39 10.06
C VAL A 16 5.00 -29.65 9.22
N CYS A 17 4.54 -28.81 8.31
CA CYS A 17 5.43 -27.91 7.55
C CYS A 17 5.88 -26.76 8.45
N CYS A 18 7.21 -26.56 8.52
CA CYS A 18 7.79 -25.34 9.06
C CYS A 18 7.84 -24.30 7.93
N LEU A 19 7.21 -23.15 8.14
CA LEU A 19 7.23 -22.07 7.14
C LEU A 19 8.49 -21.25 7.29
N THR A 20 9.24 -21.08 6.20
CA THR A 20 10.41 -20.20 6.12
C THR A 20 10.04 -18.74 5.86
N LYS A 21 8.85 -18.51 5.27
CA LYS A 21 8.27 -17.18 5.02
C LYS A 21 6.82 -17.18 5.47
N ALA A 22 6.32 -16.02 5.87
CA ALA A 22 4.91 -15.83 6.17
C ALA A 22 4.06 -16.01 4.90
N ILE A 23 2.92 -16.68 5.03
CA ILE A 23 1.95 -16.88 3.95
C ILE A 23 0.76 -15.96 4.22
N TYR A 24 0.23 -15.33 3.15
CA TYR A 24 -0.98 -14.53 3.21
C TYR A 24 -2.14 -15.31 3.87
N GLY A 25 -2.95 -14.61 4.67
CA GLY A 25 -4.07 -15.21 5.41
C GLY A 25 -3.72 -15.76 6.79
N LEU A 26 -2.44 -15.85 7.16
CA LEU A 26 -2.05 -16.18 8.54
C LEU A 26 -2.13 -14.92 9.43
N LYS A 27 -2.65 -15.07 10.64
CA LYS A 27 -2.83 -13.95 11.59
C LYS A 27 -1.55 -13.13 11.83
N GLN A 28 -0.39 -13.76 11.82
CA GLN A 28 0.91 -13.11 12.06
C GLN A 28 1.56 -12.54 10.78
N ALA A 29 1.05 -12.87 9.59
CA ALA A 29 1.69 -12.51 8.32
C ALA A 29 1.81 -10.98 8.11
N PRO A 30 0.77 -10.16 8.36
CA PRO A 30 0.88 -8.70 8.20
C PRO A 30 1.94 -8.10 9.11
N ARG A 31 2.06 -8.60 10.35
CA ARG A 31 3.08 -8.12 11.29
C ARG A 31 4.49 -8.48 10.85
N ALA A 32 4.68 -9.71 10.36
CA ALA A 32 5.98 -10.16 9.86
C ALA A 32 6.40 -9.36 8.61
N TRP A 33 5.46 -9.12 7.68
CA TRP A 33 5.65 -8.27 6.52
C TRP A 33 6.06 -6.85 6.90
N TYR A 34 5.25 -6.18 7.72
CA TYR A 34 5.55 -4.83 8.18
C TYR A 34 6.92 -4.73 8.87
N SER A 35 7.26 -5.71 9.71
CA SER A 35 8.56 -5.71 10.41
C SER A 35 9.73 -5.82 9.44
N ALA A 36 9.63 -6.68 8.42
CA ALA A 36 10.67 -6.84 7.41
C ALA A 36 10.81 -5.57 6.54
N LEU A 37 9.68 -4.99 6.12
CA LEU A 37 9.67 -3.74 5.35
C LEU A 37 10.23 -2.57 6.15
N LYS A 38 9.79 -2.41 7.41
CA LYS A 38 10.31 -1.39 8.32
C LYS A 38 11.82 -1.49 8.47
N GLN A 39 12.35 -2.70 8.68
CA GLN A 39 13.79 -2.90 8.79
C GLN A 39 14.51 -2.46 7.51
N ALA A 40 14.00 -2.83 6.34
CA ALA A 40 14.59 -2.43 5.07
C ALA A 40 14.58 -0.92 4.86
N LEU A 41 13.47 -0.24 5.19
CA LEU A 41 13.39 1.22 5.09
C LEU A 41 14.38 1.91 6.04
N LEU A 42 14.55 1.38 7.26
CA LEU A 42 15.57 1.90 8.20
C LEU A 42 16.99 1.71 7.66
N GLU A 43 17.28 0.55 7.03
CA GLU A 43 18.56 0.27 6.36
C GLU A 43 18.82 1.25 5.19
N PHE A 44 17.78 1.69 4.49
CA PHE A 44 17.86 2.72 3.43
C PHE A 44 17.98 4.15 3.97
N GLY A 45 18.02 4.33 5.29
CA GLY A 45 18.16 5.63 5.95
C GLY A 45 16.85 6.36 6.23
N PHE A 46 15.70 5.73 6.03
CA PHE A 46 14.43 6.32 6.45
C PHE A 46 14.29 6.31 7.98
N ILE A 47 13.57 7.28 8.50
CA ILE A 47 13.20 7.39 9.91
C ILE A 47 11.69 7.18 10.01
N ASN A 48 11.25 6.29 10.89
CA ASN A 48 9.82 6.10 11.15
C ASN A 48 9.27 7.28 11.95
N ALA A 49 8.19 7.91 11.49
CA ALA A 49 7.58 9.04 12.17
C ALA A 49 7.00 8.60 13.53
N LYS A 50 7.19 9.44 14.55
CA LYS A 50 6.69 9.15 15.91
C LYS A 50 5.17 9.28 16.02
N SER A 51 4.58 10.18 15.23
CA SER A 51 3.14 10.44 15.23
C SER A 51 2.33 9.39 14.47
N ASP A 52 2.95 8.76 13.46
CA ASP A 52 2.30 7.76 12.61
C ASP A 52 3.30 6.66 12.23
N SER A 53 3.07 5.47 12.73
CA SER A 53 3.94 4.31 12.46
C SER A 53 3.91 3.84 11.01
N SER A 54 2.92 4.27 10.21
CA SER A 54 2.83 3.97 8.78
C SER A 54 3.69 4.90 7.93
N LEU A 55 4.13 6.04 8.46
CA LEU A 55 4.89 7.05 7.75
C LEU A 55 6.39 6.92 8.03
N PHE A 56 7.16 6.84 6.95
CA PHE A 56 8.62 6.88 6.98
C PHE A 56 9.11 8.09 6.20
N VAL A 57 10.12 8.76 6.71
CA VAL A 57 10.69 9.98 6.13
C VAL A 57 12.18 9.77 5.94
N PHE A 58 12.65 10.04 4.73
CA PHE A 58 14.08 10.17 4.42
C PHE A 58 14.40 11.64 4.23
N HIS A 59 15.41 12.12 4.91
CA HIS A 59 15.89 13.48 4.75
C HIS A 59 17.43 13.52 4.80
N ASP A 60 18.04 13.91 3.70
CA ASP A 60 19.49 14.09 3.60
C ASP A 60 19.80 15.32 2.72
N GLY A 61 20.32 16.35 3.35
CA GLY A 61 20.60 17.63 2.70
C GLY A 61 19.35 18.22 2.04
N SER A 62 19.31 18.24 0.71
CA SER A 62 18.18 18.75 -0.07
C SER A 62 17.17 17.65 -0.48
N ILE A 63 17.49 16.38 -0.25
CA ILE A 63 16.63 15.27 -0.64
C ILE A 63 15.63 14.99 0.48
N LEU A 64 14.36 15.04 0.15
CA LEU A 64 13.26 14.70 1.05
C LEU A 64 12.34 13.70 0.38
N VAL A 65 12.15 12.52 1.01
CA VAL A 65 11.27 11.46 0.50
C VAL A 65 10.40 10.93 1.63
N TYR A 66 9.13 10.72 1.31
CA TYR A 66 8.14 10.11 2.17
C TYR A 66 7.75 8.73 1.64
N CYS A 67 7.63 7.76 2.53
CA CYS A 67 7.07 6.45 2.24
C CYS A 67 5.92 6.18 3.21
N LEU A 68 4.71 6.08 2.68
CA LEU A 68 3.52 5.70 3.44
C LEU A 68 3.24 4.21 3.20
N VAL A 69 3.10 3.46 4.28
CA VAL A 69 2.89 2.01 4.27
C VAL A 69 1.49 1.70 4.78
N TYR A 70 0.65 1.08 3.95
CA TYR A 70 -0.68 0.65 4.38
C TYR A 70 -0.92 -0.79 3.93
N VAL A 71 -0.81 -1.72 4.87
CA VAL A 71 -0.92 -3.18 4.65
C VAL A 71 0.00 -3.61 3.50
N ASP A 72 -0.54 -3.82 2.30
CA ASP A 72 0.17 -4.29 1.11
C ASP A 72 0.54 -3.13 0.16
N ASP A 73 -0.02 -1.92 0.39
CA ASP A 73 0.17 -0.77 -0.46
C ASP A 73 1.26 0.16 0.07
N LEU A 74 2.09 0.67 -0.85
CA LEU A 74 3.15 1.63 -0.57
C LEU A 74 2.98 2.86 -1.46
N ILE A 75 3.04 4.04 -0.86
CA ILE A 75 3.16 5.30 -1.59
C ILE A 75 4.54 5.88 -1.31
N LEU A 76 5.33 6.10 -2.37
CA LEU A 76 6.57 6.85 -2.30
C LEU A 76 6.40 8.18 -3.02
N THR A 77 6.83 9.25 -2.37
CA THR A 77 6.86 10.59 -2.98
C THR A 77 8.05 11.38 -2.45
N GLY A 78 8.54 12.31 -3.24
CA GLY A 78 9.69 13.13 -2.83
C GLY A 78 10.07 14.18 -3.88
N ASN A 79 10.99 15.03 -3.52
CA ASN A 79 11.49 16.11 -4.38
C ASN A 79 12.60 15.67 -5.35
N ASN A 80 13.06 14.42 -5.28
CA ASN A 80 14.09 13.86 -6.17
C ASN A 80 13.59 12.54 -6.79
N SER A 81 13.16 12.61 -8.05
CA SER A 81 12.59 11.47 -8.77
C SER A 81 13.60 10.34 -9.00
N THR A 82 14.87 10.67 -9.22
CA THR A 82 15.93 9.66 -9.41
C THR A 82 16.16 8.86 -8.13
N PHE A 83 16.19 9.54 -7.00
CA PHE A 83 16.33 8.86 -5.71
C PHE A 83 15.10 8.00 -5.39
N VAL A 84 13.88 8.51 -5.62
CA VAL A 84 12.64 7.72 -5.46
C VAL A 84 12.68 6.47 -6.32
N ALA A 85 13.07 6.57 -7.60
CA ALA A 85 13.21 5.42 -8.48
C ALA A 85 14.22 4.38 -7.95
N SER A 86 15.36 4.84 -7.42
CA SER A 86 16.37 3.94 -6.84
C SER A 86 15.84 3.17 -5.61
N ILE A 87 15.00 3.78 -4.78
CA ILE A 87 14.35 3.12 -3.65
C ILE A 87 13.34 2.09 -4.13
N ILE A 88 12.54 2.42 -5.16
CA ILE A 88 11.58 1.49 -5.77
C ILE A 88 12.30 0.23 -6.28
N ASP A 89 13.41 0.40 -7.00
CA ASP A 89 14.20 -0.71 -7.51
C ASP A 89 14.76 -1.59 -6.39
N GLN A 90 15.32 -1.00 -5.34
CA GLN A 90 15.86 -1.72 -4.18
C GLN A 90 14.77 -2.49 -3.43
N LEU A 91 13.59 -1.87 -3.23
CA LEU A 91 12.43 -2.54 -2.63
C LEU A 91 11.92 -3.67 -3.53
N GLY A 92 11.87 -3.46 -4.84
CA GLY A 92 11.47 -4.46 -5.82
C GLY A 92 12.38 -5.71 -5.79
N GLN A 93 13.69 -5.51 -5.69
CA GLN A 93 14.67 -6.61 -5.57
C GLN A 93 14.50 -7.39 -4.26
N LYS A 94 14.23 -6.70 -3.15
CA LYS A 94 14.15 -7.31 -1.82
C LYS A 94 12.81 -8.01 -1.56
N PHE A 95 11.69 -7.46 -2.07
CA PHE A 95 10.33 -7.86 -1.71
C PHE A 95 9.45 -8.29 -2.88
N SER A 96 9.96 -8.32 -4.11
CA SER A 96 9.16 -8.61 -5.32
C SER A 96 7.94 -7.67 -5.46
N ILE A 97 8.10 -6.41 -5.08
CA ILE A 97 7.08 -5.37 -5.18
C ILE A 97 6.97 -4.95 -6.65
N LYS A 98 5.74 -4.73 -7.13
CA LYS A 98 5.48 -4.22 -8.46
C LYS A 98 5.27 -2.71 -8.39
N ASP A 99 6.03 -1.96 -9.18
CA ASP A 99 5.75 -0.55 -9.40
C ASP A 99 4.49 -0.38 -10.26
N LEU A 100 3.54 0.39 -9.77
CA LEU A 100 2.28 0.71 -10.45
C LEU A 100 2.33 2.09 -11.14
N GLY A 101 3.47 2.79 -11.08
CA GLY A 101 3.65 4.12 -11.63
C GLY A 101 3.00 5.22 -10.79
N SER A 102 2.47 6.24 -11.48
CA SER A 102 1.84 7.39 -10.81
C SER A 102 0.62 6.98 -9.99
N LEU A 103 0.41 7.67 -8.87
CA LEU A 103 -0.72 7.42 -8.00
C LEU A 103 -2.03 7.84 -8.67
N HIS A 104 -2.91 6.86 -8.94
CA HIS A 104 -4.25 7.08 -9.50
C HIS A 104 -5.36 6.63 -8.56
N PHE A 105 -5.07 5.69 -7.66
CA PHE A 105 -6.06 5.10 -6.78
C PHE A 105 -5.40 4.61 -5.49
N PHE A 106 -5.97 4.96 -4.33
CA PHE A 106 -5.47 4.51 -3.04
C PHE A 106 -6.61 4.38 -2.02
N LEU A 107 -6.75 3.22 -1.41
CA LEU A 107 -7.74 2.92 -0.38
C LEU A 107 -9.20 3.30 -0.75
N GLY A 108 -9.59 3.04 -1.98
CA GLY A 108 -10.94 3.39 -2.45
C GLY A 108 -11.11 4.84 -2.90
N VAL A 109 -10.05 5.64 -2.85
CA VAL A 109 -10.03 7.02 -3.31
C VAL A 109 -9.30 7.11 -4.64
N GLU A 110 -9.93 7.68 -5.65
CA GLU A 110 -9.34 8.02 -6.94
C GLU A 110 -8.60 9.35 -6.81
N VAL A 111 -7.39 9.40 -7.35
CA VAL A 111 -6.52 10.58 -7.31
C VAL A 111 -6.36 11.11 -8.73
N ILE A 112 -6.86 12.31 -8.97
CA ILE A 112 -6.82 12.96 -10.27
C ILE A 112 -5.88 14.17 -10.19
N PRO A 113 -4.75 14.16 -10.92
CA PRO A 113 -3.87 15.33 -11.00
C PRO A 113 -4.59 16.50 -11.69
N THR A 114 -4.47 17.68 -11.11
CA THR A 114 -4.98 18.94 -11.68
C THR A 114 -3.86 19.95 -11.80
N LYS A 115 -4.11 21.11 -12.42
CA LYS A 115 -3.11 22.19 -12.53
C LYS A 115 -2.72 22.77 -11.16
N ASP A 116 -3.66 22.74 -10.22
CA ASP A 116 -3.52 23.37 -8.91
C ASP A 116 -3.22 22.36 -7.78
N GLY A 117 -3.09 21.05 -8.11
CA GLY A 117 -2.81 20.01 -7.12
C GLY A 117 -3.49 18.67 -7.44
N LEU A 118 -3.98 17.98 -6.42
CA LEU A 118 -4.63 16.68 -6.54
C LEU A 118 -6.11 16.79 -6.18
N PHE A 119 -6.98 16.28 -7.06
CA PHE A 119 -8.38 16.12 -6.76
C PHE A 119 -8.65 14.70 -6.29
N LEU A 120 -9.22 14.55 -5.10
CA LEU A 120 -9.55 13.26 -4.50
C LEU A 120 -11.04 13.00 -4.64
N THR A 121 -11.42 11.84 -5.17
CA THR A 121 -12.81 11.49 -5.41
C THR A 121 -13.10 10.01 -5.15
N GLN A 122 -14.34 9.69 -4.78
CA GLN A 122 -14.84 8.33 -4.65
C GLN A 122 -15.84 7.95 -5.75
N HIS A 123 -15.81 8.64 -6.88
CA HIS A 123 -16.75 8.44 -7.99
C HIS A 123 -16.85 6.99 -8.44
N LYS A 124 -15.73 6.30 -8.56
CA LYS A 124 -15.70 4.88 -8.92
C LYS A 124 -16.41 4.03 -7.88
N TYR A 125 -16.12 4.24 -6.61
CA TYR A 125 -16.74 3.51 -5.50
C TYR A 125 -18.26 3.71 -5.47
N ILE A 126 -18.73 4.95 -5.65
CA ILE A 126 -20.16 5.29 -5.70
C ILE A 126 -20.83 4.57 -6.88
N ARG A 127 -20.24 4.61 -8.08
CA ARG A 127 -20.75 3.90 -9.26
C ARG A 127 -20.82 2.38 -9.05
N ASP A 128 -19.79 1.80 -8.44
CA ASP A 128 -19.76 0.37 -8.14
C ASP A 128 -20.86 -0.04 -7.14
N ILE A 129 -21.20 0.81 -6.16
CA ILE A 129 -22.34 0.60 -5.25
C ILE A 129 -23.65 0.67 -6.01
N ILE A 130 -23.86 1.73 -6.79
CA ILE A 130 -25.07 1.94 -7.58
C ILE A 130 -25.31 0.76 -8.51
N ALA A 131 -24.28 0.30 -9.22
CA ALA A 131 -24.38 -0.85 -10.09
C ALA A 131 -24.71 -2.16 -9.32
N LYS A 132 -24.05 -2.40 -8.17
CA LYS A 132 -24.31 -3.58 -7.34
C LYS A 132 -25.69 -3.61 -6.71
N THR A 133 -26.28 -2.45 -6.45
CA THR A 133 -27.62 -2.30 -5.86
C THR A 133 -28.72 -2.16 -6.91
N SER A 134 -28.37 -2.18 -8.22
CA SER A 134 -29.30 -1.95 -9.34
C SER A 134 -30.06 -0.62 -9.22
N MET A 135 -29.40 0.40 -8.68
CA MET A 135 -29.96 1.75 -8.50
C MET A 135 -29.57 2.71 -9.64
N ASP A 136 -29.22 2.19 -10.81
CA ASP A 136 -28.88 2.97 -12.00
C ASP A 136 -30.14 3.72 -12.51
N GLY A 137 -30.36 4.91 -12.03
CA GLY A 137 -31.54 5.72 -12.35
C GLY A 137 -32.16 6.42 -11.14
N ALA A 138 -31.63 6.19 -9.95
CA ALA A 138 -32.03 6.96 -8.77
C ALA A 138 -31.55 8.42 -8.94
N SER A 139 -32.49 9.38 -8.96
CA SER A 139 -32.17 10.79 -8.97
C SER A 139 -31.59 11.22 -7.63
N CYS A 140 -30.39 11.77 -7.66
CA CYS A 140 -29.75 12.32 -6.47
C CYS A 140 -30.41 13.66 -6.10
N HIS A 141 -30.94 13.79 -4.89
CA HIS A 141 -31.20 15.11 -4.32
C HIS A 141 -29.85 15.78 -4.04
N HIS A 142 -29.62 16.95 -4.64
CA HIS A 142 -28.39 17.73 -4.46
C HIS A 142 -28.22 18.13 -2.99
N GLU A 143 -27.33 17.47 -2.29
CA GLU A 143 -26.71 18.05 -1.10
C GLU A 143 -25.38 18.71 -1.53
N HIS A 144 -25.23 19.98 -1.17
CA HIS A 144 -24.04 20.77 -1.49
C HIS A 144 -22.83 20.22 -0.73
N TYR A 145 -21.88 19.66 -1.42
CA TYR A 145 -20.57 19.36 -0.86
C TYR A 145 -19.70 20.62 -0.90
N GLN A 146 -19.27 21.08 0.27
CA GLN A 146 -18.25 22.13 0.37
C GLN A 146 -16.89 21.57 0.01
N ILE A 147 -16.26 22.16 -1.00
CA ILE A 147 -14.86 21.88 -1.37
C ILE A 147 -13.97 22.60 -0.35
N LEU A 148 -13.26 21.86 0.48
CA LEU A 148 -12.21 22.40 1.33
C LEU A 148 -10.91 22.47 0.49
N CYS A 149 -10.59 23.65 -0.03
CA CYS A 149 -9.25 23.95 -0.50
C CYS A 149 -8.34 24.20 0.70
N LEU A 150 -7.33 23.37 0.88
CA LEU A 150 -6.23 23.66 1.78
C LEU A 150 -5.16 24.44 0.99
N PRO A 151 -4.59 25.51 1.58
CA PRO A 151 -3.56 26.33 0.95
C PRO A 151 -2.23 25.59 0.77
#